data_8a042cae61545945ec2c0f2af08f98bb
#
_entry.id   8a042cae61545945ec2c0f2af08f98bb
#
_cell.length_a   1.000
_cell.length_b   1.000
_cell.length_c   1.000
_cell.angle_alpha   90.00
_cell.angle_beta   90.00
_cell.angle_gamma   90.00
#
_symmetry.space_group_name_H-M   'P 1'
#
loop_
_entity.id
_entity.type
_entity.pdbx_description
1 polymer ?
#
loop_
_entity_poly.entity_id
_entity_poly.type
_entity_poly.pdbx_seq_one_letter_code
_entity_poly.pdbx_strand_id
1 'polypeptide(L)'
;MIKQSQKAIMNKKAIFLLLAISALLIISCSVNDEKGKTKDIKSDVLQIAKMETVSLAISGMTCQIGCAKAIQSKLSKKEGVAAAVVVFTDSIATITFDSNKTSAEDLSSFITGIAGGNLYTASEIRLKE
;
A
#
# COMPACT_ATOMS: atom_id res chain seq x y z
N MET A 1 1.92 57.93 27.34
CA MET A 1 1.61 56.55 26.95
C MET A 1 2.46 56.20 25.74
N ILE A 2 3.57 55.65 26.01
CA ILE A 2 4.65 55.50 25.01
C ILE A 2 4.75 54.05 24.66
N LYS A 3 4.37 53.71 23.46
CA LYS A 3 4.65 52.43 22.89
C LYS A 3 6.05 52.42 22.33
N GLN A 4 6.93 51.83 23.07
CA GLN A 4 8.27 51.53 22.63
C GLN A 4 8.25 50.58 21.45
N SER A 5 8.60 51.11 20.31
CA SER A 5 8.98 50.36 19.13
C SER A 5 10.23 49.56 19.47
N GLN A 6 10.08 48.29 19.70
CA GLN A 6 11.17 47.34 19.72
C GLN A 6 11.67 47.17 18.28
N LYS A 7 12.57 48.05 17.87
CA LYS A 7 13.40 47.80 16.69
C LYS A 7 14.28 46.60 17.01
N ALA A 8 13.82 45.46 16.58
CA ALA A 8 14.67 44.27 16.49
C ALA A 8 15.83 44.60 15.55
N ILE A 9 16.97 44.92 16.12
CA ILE A 9 18.25 44.91 15.41
C ILE A 9 18.53 43.47 15.14
N MET A 10 17.93 42.96 14.06
CA MET A 10 18.24 41.67 13.55
C MET A 10 19.70 41.71 13.07
N ASN A 11 20.56 41.13 13.86
CA ASN A 11 21.98 41.04 13.58
C ASN A 11 22.16 40.38 12.20
N LYS A 12 22.87 41.02 11.29
CA LYS A 12 23.09 40.49 9.92
C LYS A 12 23.52 39.04 9.91
N LYS A 13 24.26 38.62 10.94
CA LYS A 13 24.68 37.23 11.14
C LYS A 13 23.50 36.28 11.39
N ALA A 14 22.45 36.71 12.12
CA ALA A 14 21.25 35.92 12.37
C ALA A 14 20.42 35.75 11.10
N ILE A 15 20.35 36.77 10.25
CA ILE A 15 19.66 36.68 8.94
C ILE A 15 20.39 35.72 8.03
N PHE A 16 21.72 35.74 7.98
CA PHE A 16 22.49 34.77 7.20
C PHE A 16 22.34 33.34 7.70
N LEU A 17 22.24 33.14 9.04
CA LEU A 17 22.02 31.84 9.63
C LEU A 17 20.60 31.30 9.30
N LEU A 18 19.59 32.15 9.34
CA LEU A 18 18.22 31.78 8.98
C LEU A 18 18.08 31.47 7.48
N LEU A 19 18.76 32.23 6.62
CA LEU A 19 18.79 31.96 5.17
C LEU A 19 19.53 30.66 4.86
N ALA A 20 20.62 30.35 5.57
CA ALA A 20 21.34 29.10 5.41
C ALA A 20 20.52 27.88 5.82
N ILE A 21 19.75 27.99 6.91
CA ILE A 21 18.85 26.94 7.38
C ILE A 21 17.67 26.74 6.40
N SER A 22 17.14 27.84 5.85
CA SER A 22 16.09 27.79 4.83
C SER A 22 16.57 27.12 3.53
N ALA A 23 17.82 27.33 3.13
CA ALA A 23 18.39 26.68 1.95
C ALA A 23 18.60 25.18 2.12
N LEU A 24 18.84 24.71 3.36
CA LEU A 24 18.98 23.26 3.65
C LEU A 24 17.64 22.52 3.63
N LEU A 25 16.52 23.19 3.82
CA LEU A 25 15.19 22.56 3.84
C LEU A 25 14.58 22.32 2.45
N ILE A 26 15.16 22.90 1.40
CA ILE A 26 14.62 22.76 0.03
C ILE A 26 15.23 21.56 -0.73
N ILE A 27 16.22 20.86 -0.16
CA ILE A 27 16.87 19.71 -0.82
C ILE A 27 16.19 18.37 -0.45
N SER A 28 15.06 18.39 0.28
CA SER A 28 14.35 17.16 0.67
C SER A 28 13.10 16.88 -0.18
N CYS A 29 13.08 17.31 -1.43
CA CYS A 29 12.15 16.79 -2.43
C CYS A 29 12.96 16.11 -3.52
N SER A 30 13.59 15.01 -3.16
CA SER A 30 14.17 14.10 -4.14
C SER A 30 13.08 13.16 -4.59
N VAL A 31 12.69 13.35 -5.84
CA VAL A 31 12.06 12.39 -6.74
C VAL A 31 12.61 11.00 -6.44
N ASN A 32 11.74 10.06 -6.08
CA ASN A 32 12.05 8.64 -6.09
C ASN A 32 12.22 8.19 -7.53
N ASP A 33 13.42 8.39 -8.05
CA ASP A 33 13.94 7.57 -9.13
C ASP A 33 14.29 6.21 -8.53
N GLU A 34 13.57 5.21 -8.98
CA GLU A 34 13.90 3.81 -8.80
C GLU A 34 15.31 3.55 -9.33
N LYS A 35 16.28 3.45 -8.47
CA LYS A 35 17.55 2.82 -8.81
C LYS A 35 18.04 2.00 -7.63
N GLY A 36 17.82 0.70 -7.78
CA GLY A 36 18.60 -0.40 -7.27
C GLY A 36 19.38 -0.15 -5.98
N LYS A 37 18.81 -0.48 -4.84
CA LYS A 37 19.60 -0.79 -3.66
C LYS A 37 19.82 -2.28 -3.63
N THR A 38 20.92 -2.70 -4.22
CA THR A 38 21.56 -3.98 -3.93
C THR A 38 21.78 -4.05 -2.43
N LYS A 39 20.94 -4.78 -1.74
CA LYS A 39 21.17 -5.18 -0.37
C LYS A 39 21.34 -6.70 -0.37
N ASP A 40 22.59 -7.05 -0.09
CA ASP A 40 23.07 -8.34 0.35
C ASP A 40 22.34 -9.59 -0.19
N ILE A 41 22.95 -10.18 -1.19
CA ILE A 41 22.72 -11.54 -1.63
C ILE A 41 23.14 -12.47 -0.50
N LYS A 42 22.24 -12.71 0.42
CA LYS A 42 22.28 -13.89 1.25
C LYS A 42 21.54 -14.96 0.46
N SER A 43 22.30 -15.95 0.04
CA SER A 43 21.90 -17.15 -0.68
C SER A 43 20.49 -17.60 -0.33
N ASP A 44 19.50 -17.07 -1.03
CA ASP A 44 18.20 -17.68 -1.09
C ASP A 44 18.06 -18.22 -2.51
N VAL A 45 17.96 -19.52 -2.58
CA VAL A 45 17.73 -20.30 -3.77
C VAL A 45 16.72 -19.53 -4.62
N LEU A 46 17.05 -19.25 -5.87
CA LEU A 46 16.18 -18.65 -6.87
C LEU A 46 14.88 -19.47 -6.98
N GLN A 47 13.96 -19.25 -6.04
CA GLN A 47 12.60 -19.71 -6.22
C GLN A 47 11.97 -18.77 -7.24
N ILE A 48 11.92 -19.26 -8.49
CA ILE A 48 11.16 -18.60 -9.55
C ILE A 48 9.74 -18.44 -9.01
N ALA A 49 9.30 -17.18 -8.86
CA ALA A 49 7.96 -16.88 -8.39
C ALA A 49 6.92 -17.58 -9.28
N LYS A 50 6.13 -18.47 -8.71
CA LYS A 50 5.08 -19.18 -9.44
C LYS A 50 3.80 -18.36 -9.37
N MET A 51 3.60 -17.51 -10.36
CA MET A 51 2.44 -16.64 -10.43
C MET A 51 1.19 -17.41 -10.84
N GLU A 52 0.16 -17.36 -10.02
CA GLU A 52 -1.15 -17.92 -10.27
C GLU A 52 -2.24 -16.85 -10.16
N THR A 53 -3.35 -17.04 -10.82
CA THR A 53 -4.50 -16.14 -10.75
C THR A 53 -5.72 -16.91 -10.31
N VAL A 54 -6.43 -16.39 -9.31
CA VAL A 54 -7.68 -16.96 -8.81
C VAL A 54 -8.79 -15.92 -8.85
N SER A 55 -10.00 -16.38 -9.13
CA SER A 55 -11.22 -15.59 -8.99
C SER A 55 -12.02 -16.07 -7.78
N LEU A 56 -12.32 -15.14 -6.86
CA LEU A 56 -13.07 -15.41 -5.65
C LEU A 56 -14.40 -14.66 -5.69
N ALA A 57 -15.52 -15.35 -5.48
CA ALA A 57 -16.79 -14.71 -5.22
C ALA A 57 -16.81 -14.16 -3.79
N ILE A 58 -17.20 -12.91 -3.62
CA ILE A 58 -17.28 -12.25 -2.33
C ILE A 58 -18.71 -11.84 -2.03
N SER A 59 -19.27 -12.41 -0.97
CA SER A 59 -20.56 -12.01 -0.42
C SER A 59 -20.39 -11.00 0.73
N GLY A 60 -21.41 -10.20 0.99
CA GLY A 60 -21.42 -9.21 2.08
C GLY A 60 -20.94 -7.81 1.71
N MET A 61 -20.51 -7.57 0.47
CA MET A 61 -20.22 -6.22 0.01
C MET A 61 -21.51 -5.41 -0.18
N THR A 62 -21.64 -4.27 0.48
CA THR A 62 -22.79 -3.39 0.40
C THR A 62 -22.55 -2.13 -0.43
N CYS A 63 -21.31 -1.80 -0.70
CA CYS A 63 -20.96 -0.62 -1.51
C CYS A 63 -19.60 -0.75 -2.20
N GLN A 64 -19.49 -0.11 -3.37
CA GLN A 64 -18.27 -0.13 -4.16
C GLN A 64 -17.11 0.62 -3.49
N ILE A 65 -17.38 1.83 -2.98
CA ILE A 65 -16.32 2.73 -2.47
C ILE A 65 -15.81 2.26 -1.11
N GLY A 66 -16.69 1.83 -0.22
CA GLY A 66 -16.30 1.37 1.11
C GLY A 66 -15.79 -0.07 1.11
N CYS A 67 -16.63 -1.01 0.69
CA CYS A 67 -16.35 -2.44 0.81
C CYS A 67 -15.35 -2.93 -0.23
N ALA A 68 -15.64 -2.79 -1.52
CA ALA A 68 -14.79 -3.35 -2.57
C ALA A 68 -13.38 -2.73 -2.58
N LYS A 69 -13.28 -1.40 -2.46
CA LYS A 69 -11.96 -0.74 -2.37
C LYS A 69 -11.20 -1.10 -1.11
N ALA A 70 -11.87 -1.27 0.02
CA ALA A 70 -11.21 -1.69 1.26
C ALA A 70 -10.62 -3.09 1.13
N ILE A 71 -11.39 -4.04 0.58
CA ILE A 71 -10.93 -5.41 0.32
C ILE A 71 -9.75 -5.38 -0.65
N GLN A 72 -9.87 -4.70 -1.78
CA GLN A 72 -8.80 -4.56 -2.76
C GLN A 72 -7.51 -4.00 -2.15
N SER A 73 -7.63 -2.92 -1.37
CA SER A 73 -6.47 -2.28 -0.72
C SER A 73 -5.79 -3.19 0.29
N LYS A 74 -6.54 -4.01 1.02
CA LYS A 74 -5.97 -4.97 1.97
C LYS A 74 -5.31 -6.15 1.25
N LEU A 75 -5.93 -6.66 0.18
CA LEU A 75 -5.35 -7.71 -0.64
C LEU A 75 -4.04 -7.29 -1.30
N SER A 76 -3.98 -6.08 -1.87
CA SER A 76 -2.76 -5.55 -2.50
C SER A 76 -1.59 -5.36 -1.54
N LYS A 77 -1.85 -5.34 -0.23
CA LYS A 77 -0.82 -5.25 0.81
C LYS A 77 -0.45 -6.59 1.44
N LYS A 78 -1.17 -7.66 1.08
CA LYS A 78 -0.90 -8.99 1.60
C LYS A 78 0.35 -9.55 0.92
N GLU A 79 1.24 -10.11 1.72
CA GLU A 79 2.44 -10.77 1.20
C GLU A 79 2.07 -11.90 0.22
N GLY A 80 2.81 -12.00 -0.86
CA GLY A 80 2.57 -12.96 -1.93
C GLY A 80 1.56 -12.50 -2.98
N VAL A 81 0.82 -11.41 -2.76
CA VAL A 81 -0.11 -10.86 -3.76
C VAL A 81 0.61 -9.85 -4.65
N ALA A 82 0.60 -10.10 -5.95
CA ALA A 82 1.17 -9.21 -6.96
C ALA A 82 0.13 -8.18 -7.47
N ALA A 83 -1.12 -8.62 -7.65
CA ALA A 83 -2.20 -7.75 -8.08
C ALA A 83 -3.55 -8.23 -7.52
N ALA A 84 -4.45 -7.31 -7.24
CA ALA A 84 -5.82 -7.62 -6.82
C ALA A 84 -6.77 -6.60 -7.41
N VAL A 85 -7.84 -7.07 -8.03
CA VAL A 85 -8.93 -6.26 -8.57
C VAL A 85 -10.24 -6.79 -7.99
N VAL A 86 -11.03 -5.92 -7.39
CA VAL A 86 -12.35 -6.27 -6.82
C VAL A 86 -13.43 -5.52 -7.59
N VAL A 87 -14.29 -6.27 -8.27
CA VAL A 87 -15.42 -5.75 -9.03
C VAL A 87 -16.69 -5.93 -8.19
N PHE A 88 -17.23 -4.81 -7.73
CA PHE A 88 -18.42 -4.81 -6.87
C PHE A 88 -19.68 -5.34 -7.58
N THR A 89 -19.91 -4.93 -8.83
CA THR A 89 -21.09 -5.33 -9.63
C THR A 89 -21.18 -6.83 -9.81
N ASP A 90 -20.06 -7.49 -9.97
CA ASP A 90 -19.97 -8.92 -10.22
C ASP A 90 -19.74 -9.71 -8.93
N SER A 91 -19.47 -8.99 -7.84
CA SER A 91 -19.10 -9.58 -6.54
C SER A 91 -17.89 -10.51 -6.64
N ILE A 92 -16.92 -10.17 -7.50
CA ILE A 92 -15.74 -11.00 -7.79
C ILE A 92 -14.47 -10.23 -7.45
N ALA A 93 -13.52 -10.92 -6.82
CA ALA A 93 -12.13 -10.51 -6.71
C ALA A 93 -11.26 -11.39 -7.62
N THR A 94 -10.51 -10.78 -8.53
CA THR A 94 -9.47 -11.44 -9.31
C THR A 94 -8.12 -11.10 -8.70
N ILE A 95 -7.37 -12.11 -8.28
CA ILE A 95 -6.13 -11.96 -7.52
C ILE A 95 -5.02 -12.74 -8.20
N THR A 96 -3.92 -12.04 -8.54
CA THR A 96 -2.67 -12.66 -9.02
C THR A 96 -1.70 -12.72 -7.86
N PHE A 97 -1.16 -13.88 -7.57
CA PHE A 97 -0.32 -14.15 -6.42
C PHE A 97 0.79 -15.15 -6.72
N ASP A 98 1.80 -15.17 -5.88
CA ASP A 98 2.88 -16.17 -5.89
C ASP A 98 2.46 -17.38 -5.06
N SER A 99 2.22 -18.52 -5.72
CA SER A 99 1.79 -19.76 -5.06
C SER A 99 2.87 -20.38 -4.14
N ASN A 100 4.10 -19.88 -4.19
CA ASN A 100 5.11 -20.25 -3.20
C ASN A 100 4.94 -19.52 -1.86
N LYS A 101 4.15 -18.43 -1.83
CA LYS A 101 3.99 -17.57 -0.64
C LYS A 101 2.60 -17.59 -0.04
N THR A 102 1.58 -17.79 -0.85
CA THR A 102 0.19 -17.82 -0.40
C THR A 102 -0.64 -18.74 -1.29
N SER A 103 -1.82 -19.11 -0.86
CA SER A 103 -2.74 -20.00 -1.60
C SER A 103 -4.11 -19.34 -1.80
N ALA A 104 -4.94 -19.92 -2.66
CA ALA A 104 -6.32 -19.46 -2.86
C ALA A 104 -7.14 -19.55 -1.58
N GLU A 105 -6.93 -20.61 -0.77
CA GLU A 105 -7.58 -20.80 0.52
C GLU A 105 -7.15 -19.73 1.53
N ASP A 106 -5.85 -19.38 1.57
CA ASP A 106 -5.33 -18.31 2.42
C ASP A 106 -5.93 -16.95 2.05
N LEU A 107 -6.08 -16.71 0.74
CA LEU A 107 -6.68 -15.47 0.24
C LEU A 107 -8.18 -15.40 0.58
N SER A 108 -8.91 -16.50 0.43
CA SER A 108 -10.32 -16.61 0.83
C SER A 108 -10.51 -16.37 2.33
N SER A 109 -9.69 -17.03 3.16
CA SER A 109 -9.69 -16.86 4.62
C SER A 109 -9.32 -15.44 5.02
N PHE A 110 -8.34 -14.83 4.34
CA PHE A 110 -7.95 -13.46 4.58
C PHE A 110 -9.09 -12.46 4.31
N ILE A 111 -9.81 -12.63 3.18
CA ILE A 111 -10.98 -11.77 2.86
C ILE A 111 -12.06 -11.94 3.92
N THR A 112 -12.36 -13.17 4.31
CA THR A 112 -13.36 -13.46 5.34
C THR A 112 -12.98 -12.84 6.68
N GLY A 113 -11.68 -12.81 7.04
CA GLY A 113 -11.16 -12.18 8.26
C GLY A 113 -11.19 -10.65 8.25
N ILE A 114 -11.40 -9.99 7.10
CA ILE A 114 -11.53 -8.54 7.05
C ILE A 114 -12.76 -8.09 7.86
N ALA A 115 -12.61 -6.96 8.57
CA ALA A 115 -13.69 -6.39 9.39
C ALA A 115 -14.24 -7.31 10.49
N GLY A 116 -13.38 -8.16 11.06
CA GLY A 116 -13.74 -8.99 12.22
C GLY A 116 -14.34 -10.35 11.89
N GLY A 117 -14.32 -10.76 10.62
CA GLY A 117 -14.64 -12.14 10.23
C GLY A 117 -16.12 -12.46 10.00
N ASN A 118 -17.02 -11.50 10.19
CA ASN A 118 -18.47 -11.74 10.06
C ASN A 118 -19.13 -10.96 8.92
N LEU A 119 -18.37 -10.12 8.22
CA LEU A 119 -18.95 -9.22 7.23
C LEU A 119 -18.85 -9.77 5.81
N TYR A 120 -17.74 -10.42 5.49
CA TYR A 120 -17.46 -10.93 4.15
C TYR A 120 -17.30 -12.44 4.17
N THR A 121 -17.75 -13.09 3.10
CA THR A 121 -17.46 -14.49 2.82
C THR A 121 -16.88 -14.59 1.43
N ALA A 122 -15.77 -15.28 1.28
CA ALA A 122 -15.14 -15.51 -0.01
C ALA A 122 -15.11 -16.99 -0.33
N SER A 123 -15.41 -17.33 -1.58
CA SER A 123 -15.34 -18.70 -2.11
C SER A 123 -14.70 -18.70 -3.49
N GLU A 124 -13.92 -19.74 -3.79
CA GLU A 124 -13.28 -19.89 -5.08
C GLU A 124 -14.33 -20.17 -6.18
N ILE A 125 -14.24 -19.42 -7.27
CA ILE A 125 -15.01 -19.68 -8.48
C ILE A 125 -14.12 -20.53 -9.40
N ARG A 126 -14.41 -21.82 -9.50
CA ARG A 126 -13.84 -22.64 -10.56
C ARG A 126 -14.62 -22.39 -11.83
N LEU A 127 -14.05 -21.63 -12.75
CA LEU A 127 -14.57 -21.58 -14.10
C LEU A 127 -14.34 -22.97 -14.68
N LYS A 128 -15.44 -23.73 -14.87
CA LYS A 128 -15.37 -24.95 -15.70
C LYS A 128 -15.11 -24.48 -17.11
N GLU A 129 -13.91 -24.75 -17.62
CA GLU A 129 -13.62 -24.76 -19.05
C GLU A 129 -14.40 -25.85 -19.76
#